data_368572fd3fd1e7a4967296f44ac3f112
#
_entry.id   368572fd3fd1e7a4967296f44ac3f112
#
_cell.length_a   1.000
_cell.length_b   1.000
_cell.length_c   1.000
_cell.angle_alpha   90.00
_cell.angle_beta   90.00
_cell.angle_gamma   90.00
#
_symmetry.space_group_name_H-M   'P 1'
#
loop_
_entity.id
_entity.type
_entity.pdbx_description
1 polymer ?
#
loop_
_entity_poly.entity_id
_entity_poly.type
_entity_poly.pdbx_seq_one_letter_code
_entity_poly.pdbx_strand_id
1 'polypeptide(L)'
;DDGVYALLSNTPFADNAGFIVGKDSVLVVDAHFNGKMASQIITAVREVTNLPIEYLVNLNAFGDHVFGNYAFPKSTKIISHEKTLNFLKENSLEKRKKIISVTVEGDMSIFDGVEDRLPEITFSDILRIDMGNKVVELHFFGPGMSSSDTVLYLPDSKIAWTGNLVFGKGSIPWARTEKISEYLETMKKFDSKISPNIIVSGHGKIADKSIIDKYISYLSNVISISEELTKKNI
;
A
#
# COMPACT_ATOMS: atom_id res chain seq x y z
N ASP A 1 -0.92 14.96 -11.92
CA ASP A 1 -1.92 14.78 -12.98
C ASP A 1 -3.25 15.28 -12.46
N ASP A 2 -4.09 15.84 -13.33
CA ASP A 2 -5.40 16.34 -12.94
C ASP A 2 -6.27 15.20 -12.36
N GLY A 3 -6.88 15.45 -11.20
CA GLY A 3 -7.68 14.44 -10.50
C GLY A 3 -6.89 13.30 -9.83
N VAL A 4 -5.58 13.41 -9.67
CA VAL A 4 -4.74 12.40 -8.98
C VAL A 4 -4.02 13.07 -7.81
N TYR A 5 -4.32 12.62 -6.59
CA TYR A 5 -3.88 13.27 -5.35
C TYR A 5 -3.14 12.28 -4.45
N ALA A 6 -1.93 12.62 -4.06
CA ALA A 6 -1.18 11.92 -3.03
C ALA A 6 -1.26 12.67 -1.70
N LEU A 7 -1.64 11.98 -0.64
CA LEU A 7 -1.75 12.50 0.72
C LEU A 7 -0.55 11.96 1.51
N LEU A 8 0.46 12.79 1.68
CA LEU A 8 1.67 12.39 2.40
C LEU A 8 1.44 12.48 3.91
N SER A 9 1.67 11.37 4.58
CA SER A 9 1.54 11.30 6.03
C SER A 9 2.66 12.07 6.73
N ASN A 10 2.31 12.85 7.74
CA ASN A 10 3.25 13.44 8.69
C ASN A 10 3.22 12.74 10.05
N THR A 11 2.41 11.68 10.17
CA THR A 11 2.33 10.86 11.36
C THR A 11 3.36 9.73 11.27
N PRO A 12 4.23 9.53 12.26
CA PRO A 12 5.18 8.44 12.26
C PRO A 12 4.50 7.10 12.00
N PHE A 13 5.11 6.28 11.14
CA PHE A 13 4.67 4.91 10.81
C PHE A 13 3.29 4.77 10.13
N ALA A 14 2.57 5.87 9.89
CA ALA A 14 1.39 5.83 9.04
C ALA A 14 1.79 5.93 7.56
N ASP A 15 1.14 5.14 6.73
CA ASP A 15 1.39 5.16 5.29
C ASP A 15 0.91 6.45 4.61
N ASN A 16 1.38 6.68 3.42
CA ASN A 16 0.84 7.69 2.52
C ASN A 16 -0.43 7.13 1.87
N ALA A 17 -1.47 7.92 1.85
CA ALA A 17 -2.71 7.60 1.17
C ALA A 17 -2.84 8.39 -0.16
N GLY A 18 -3.97 8.25 -0.81
CA GLY A 18 -4.28 9.06 -1.99
C GLY A 18 -5.67 8.83 -2.51
N PHE A 19 -6.03 9.57 -3.55
CA PHE A 19 -7.28 9.32 -4.25
C PHE A 19 -7.21 9.74 -5.72
N ILE A 20 -8.03 9.09 -6.51
CA ILE A 20 -8.17 9.33 -7.94
C ILE A 20 -9.62 9.72 -8.21
N VAL A 21 -9.81 10.89 -8.83
CA VAL A 21 -11.11 11.38 -9.25
C VAL A 21 -11.36 10.91 -10.68
N GLY A 22 -12.30 9.99 -10.83
CA GLY A 22 -12.82 9.51 -12.10
C GLY A 22 -13.88 10.44 -12.67
N LYS A 23 -14.58 9.97 -13.70
CA LYS A 23 -15.68 10.72 -14.33
C LYS A 23 -16.87 10.86 -13.39
N ASP A 24 -17.27 9.77 -12.76
CA ASP A 24 -18.51 9.68 -11.99
C ASP A 24 -18.30 9.23 -10.52
N SER A 25 -17.09 8.88 -10.16
CA SER A 25 -16.75 8.38 -8.81
C SER A 25 -15.30 8.63 -8.42
N VAL A 26 -14.97 8.36 -7.16
CA VAL A 26 -13.62 8.46 -6.59
C VAL A 26 -13.15 7.08 -6.14
N LEU A 27 -11.88 6.77 -6.41
CA LEU A 27 -11.14 5.65 -5.85
C LEU A 27 -10.14 6.19 -4.83
N VAL A 28 -10.18 5.65 -3.61
CA VAL A 28 -9.22 5.98 -2.53
C VAL A 28 -8.20 4.87 -2.39
N VAL A 29 -6.97 5.22 -2.06
CA VAL A 29 -5.83 4.32 -1.83
C VAL A 29 -5.49 4.35 -0.34
N ASP A 30 -5.65 3.21 0.31
CA ASP A 30 -5.42 2.95 1.72
C ASP A 30 -6.28 3.77 2.70
N ALA A 31 -6.41 3.29 3.94
CA ALA A 31 -7.39 3.78 4.90
C ALA A 31 -6.81 4.28 6.22
N HIS A 32 -5.49 4.17 6.42
CA HIS A 32 -4.80 4.48 7.66
C HIS A 32 -5.21 3.63 8.88
N PHE A 33 -4.68 3.99 10.07
CA PHE A 33 -4.79 3.23 11.33
C PHE A 33 -6.16 3.28 12.00
N ASN A 34 -6.99 4.27 11.72
CA ASN A 34 -8.25 4.45 12.43
C ASN A 34 -9.21 5.38 11.69
N GLY A 35 -10.45 5.46 12.20
CA GLY A 35 -11.48 6.30 11.59
C GLY A 35 -11.19 7.79 11.60
N LYS A 36 -10.45 8.31 12.58
CA LYS A 36 -10.06 9.72 12.60
C LYS A 36 -9.14 10.05 11.44
N MET A 37 -8.15 9.20 11.17
CA MET A 37 -7.21 9.39 10.05
C MET A 37 -7.91 9.15 8.71
N ALA A 38 -8.75 8.11 8.60
CA ALA A 38 -9.58 7.88 7.42
C ALA A 38 -10.51 9.05 7.11
N SER A 39 -11.07 9.70 8.14
CA SER A 39 -11.91 10.91 7.98
C SER A 39 -11.13 12.09 7.38
N GLN A 40 -9.84 12.20 7.62
CA GLN A 40 -9.00 13.22 6.98
C GLN A 40 -8.88 12.97 5.47
N ILE A 41 -8.75 11.70 5.05
CA ILE A 41 -8.76 11.34 3.62
C ILE A 41 -10.11 11.71 3.00
N ILE A 42 -11.21 11.34 3.66
CA ILE A 42 -12.57 11.66 3.17
C ILE A 42 -12.75 13.17 3.07
N THR A 43 -12.26 13.94 4.04
CA THR A 43 -12.31 15.41 4.01
C THR A 43 -11.53 15.95 2.81
N ALA A 44 -10.31 15.48 2.58
CA ALA A 44 -9.51 15.89 1.43
C ALA A 44 -10.21 15.58 0.08
N VAL A 45 -10.89 14.44 -0.02
CA VAL A 45 -11.75 14.13 -1.19
C VAL A 45 -12.86 15.17 -1.34
N ARG A 46 -13.54 15.52 -0.24
CA ARG A 46 -14.68 16.47 -0.27
C ARG A 46 -14.27 17.91 -0.55
N GLU A 47 -13.03 18.30 -0.25
CA GLU A 47 -12.47 19.60 -0.68
C GLU A 47 -12.29 19.70 -2.20
N VAL A 48 -12.18 18.57 -2.89
CA VAL A 48 -11.96 18.47 -4.35
C VAL A 48 -13.25 18.20 -5.11
N THR A 49 -14.09 17.28 -4.60
CA THR A 49 -15.27 16.82 -5.34
C THR A 49 -16.38 16.29 -4.42
N ASN A 50 -17.63 16.37 -4.91
CA ASN A 50 -18.79 15.75 -4.27
C ASN A 50 -19.13 14.37 -4.86
N LEU A 51 -18.36 13.84 -5.80
CA LEU A 51 -18.56 12.51 -6.37
C LEU A 51 -18.50 11.43 -5.29
N PRO A 52 -19.27 10.33 -5.42
CA PRO A 52 -19.24 9.25 -4.45
C PRO A 52 -17.85 8.59 -4.39
N ILE A 53 -17.40 8.25 -3.19
CA ILE A 53 -16.25 7.36 -2.98
C ILE A 53 -16.77 5.93 -3.25
N GLU A 54 -16.55 5.45 -4.45
CA GLU A 54 -17.05 4.14 -4.89
C GLU A 54 -16.09 3.02 -4.51
N TYR A 55 -14.78 3.28 -4.60
CA TYR A 55 -13.76 2.27 -4.34
C TYR A 55 -12.78 2.73 -3.26
N LEU A 56 -12.37 1.77 -2.43
CA LEU A 56 -11.23 1.87 -1.52
C LEU A 56 -10.31 0.68 -1.79
N VAL A 57 -9.07 0.93 -2.14
CA VAL A 57 -8.08 -0.13 -2.39
C VAL A 57 -7.15 -0.23 -1.19
N ASN A 58 -7.03 -1.43 -0.60
CA ASN A 58 -6.01 -1.71 0.39
C ASN A 58 -4.80 -2.38 -0.29
N LEU A 59 -3.65 -1.72 -0.24
CA LEU A 59 -2.44 -2.19 -0.93
C LEU A 59 -1.76 -3.36 -0.20
N ASN A 60 -2.02 -3.56 1.09
CA ASN A 60 -1.63 -4.75 1.85
C ASN A 60 -2.51 -4.95 3.09
N ALA A 61 -2.14 -5.87 4.00
CA ALA A 61 -2.94 -6.27 5.15
C ALA A 61 -2.54 -5.58 6.47
N PHE A 62 -1.54 -4.68 6.48
CA PHE A 62 -1.12 -4.02 7.72
C PHE A 62 -2.13 -2.96 8.16
N GLY A 63 -2.10 -2.65 9.46
CA GLY A 63 -3.10 -1.80 10.10
C GLY A 63 -3.19 -0.39 9.52
N ASP A 64 -2.06 0.19 9.12
CA ASP A 64 -1.98 1.51 8.48
C ASP A 64 -2.60 1.56 7.08
N HIS A 65 -2.88 0.43 6.46
CA HIS A 65 -3.60 0.33 5.20
C HIS A 65 -5.10 -0.01 5.36
N VAL A 66 -5.49 -0.72 6.44
CA VAL A 66 -6.83 -1.34 6.52
C VAL A 66 -7.68 -0.93 7.70
N PHE A 67 -7.09 -0.47 8.82
CA PHE A 67 -7.87 -0.26 10.05
C PHE A 67 -8.87 0.90 9.96
N GLY A 68 -8.70 1.83 9.03
CA GLY A 68 -9.67 2.89 8.77
C GLY A 68 -10.82 2.50 7.83
N ASN A 69 -10.85 1.28 7.29
CA ASN A 69 -11.85 0.82 6.33
C ASN A 69 -13.30 1.07 6.78
N TYR A 70 -13.57 0.89 8.07
CA TYR A 70 -14.93 1.03 8.64
C TYR A 70 -15.49 2.44 8.59
N ALA A 71 -14.62 3.46 8.49
CA ALA A 71 -15.02 4.87 8.46
C ALA A 71 -15.55 5.33 7.09
N PHE A 72 -15.27 4.59 6.03
CA PHE A 72 -15.75 4.91 4.69
C PHE A 72 -17.25 4.59 4.54
N PRO A 73 -17.98 5.29 3.65
CA PRO A 73 -19.40 5.02 3.39
C PRO A 73 -19.66 3.52 3.15
N LYS A 74 -20.77 3.01 3.63
CA LYS A 74 -21.12 1.58 3.45
C LYS A 74 -21.28 1.18 1.97
N SER A 75 -21.57 2.15 1.11
CA SER A 75 -21.65 1.95 -0.35
C SER A 75 -20.27 1.79 -1.02
N THR A 76 -19.19 2.25 -0.35
CA THR A 76 -17.82 2.10 -0.86
C THR A 76 -17.43 0.63 -0.92
N LYS A 77 -16.96 0.16 -2.08
CA LYS A 77 -16.47 -1.20 -2.28
C LYS A 77 -14.98 -1.28 -1.96
N ILE A 78 -14.63 -2.14 -1.02
CA ILE A 78 -13.23 -2.33 -0.63
C ILE A 78 -12.62 -3.43 -1.48
N ILE A 79 -11.48 -3.13 -2.09
CA ILE A 79 -10.75 -4.00 -3.01
C ILE A 79 -9.38 -4.31 -2.40
N SER A 80 -8.96 -5.57 -2.47
CA SER A 80 -7.59 -5.96 -2.12
C SER A 80 -7.12 -7.19 -2.90
N HIS A 81 -5.84 -7.51 -2.81
CA HIS A 81 -5.36 -8.82 -3.23
C HIS A 81 -5.98 -9.92 -2.35
N GLU A 82 -6.24 -11.11 -2.91
CA GLU A 82 -6.84 -12.24 -2.17
C GLU A 82 -6.04 -12.64 -0.93
N LYS A 83 -4.70 -12.57 -0.97
CA LYS A 83 -3.84 -12.85 0.18
C LYS A 83 -4.03 -11.83 1.32
N THR A 84 -4.33 -10.58 1.00
CA THR A 84 -4.72 -9.56 1.99
C THR A 84 -5.98 -10.01 2.72
N LEU A 85 -7.04 -10.34 1.99
CA LEU A 85 -8.30 -10.81 2.58
C LEU A 85 -8.09 -12.08 3.42
N ASN A 86 -7.31 -13.04 2.92
CA ASN A 86 -7.02 -14.28 3.64
C ASN A 86 -6.31 -14.00 4.97
N PHE A 87 -5.27 -13.15 4.96
CA PHE A 87 -4.59 -12.74 6.19
C PHE A 87 -5.55 -12.07 7.19
N LEU A 88 -6.44 -11.19 6.71
CA LEU A 88 -7.41 -10.51 7.56
C LEU A 88 -8.42 -11.48 8.18
N LYS A 89 -8.84 -12.51 7.46
CA LYS A 89 -9.76 -13.57 7.96
C LYS A 89 -9.08 -14.51 8.95
N GLU A 90 -7.83 -14.87 8.70
CA GLU A 90 -7.07 -15.81 9.55
C GLU A 90 -6.58 -15.17 10.86
N ASN A 91 -6.53 -13.86 10.93
CA ASN A 91 -6.03 -13.13 12.10
C ASN A 91 -7.09 -12.19 12.64
N SER A 92 -7.54 -12.42 13.86
CA SER A 92 -8.51 -11.54 14.53
C SER A 92 -8.01 -10.09 14.58
N LEU A 93 -8.93 -9.14 14.67
CA LEU A 93 -8.61 -7.70 14.76
C LEU A 93 -7.62 -7.44 15.91
N GLU A 94 -7.83 -8.03 17.08
CA GLU A 94 -6.95 -7.86 18.23
C GLU A 94 -5.54 -8.43 18.00
N LYS A 95 -5.43 -9.57 17.30
CA LYS A 95 -4.12 -10.10 16.90
C LYS A 95 -3.42 -9.16 15.93
N ARG A 96 -4.13 -8.59 14.96
CA ARG A 96 -3.58 -7.62 13.99
C ARG A 96 -3.15 -6.32 14.66
N LYS A 97 -3.92 -5.78 15.61
CA LYS A 97 -3.53 -4.63 16.44
C LYS A 97 -2.24 -4.92 17.20
N LYS A 98 -2.11 -6.11 17.80
CA LYS A 98 -0.89 -6.53 18.49
C LYS A 98 0.32 -6.64 17.56
N ILE A 99 0.14 -7.15 16.33
CA ILE A 99 1.23 -7.25 15.35
C ILE A 99 1.79 -5.86 15.00
N ILE A 100 0.91 -4.88 14.82
CA ILE A 100 1.30 -3.52 14.42
C ILE A 100 1.70 -2.63 15.60
N SER A 101 1.43 -3.03 16.85
CA SER A 101 1.70 -2.20 18.04
C SER A 101 3.17 -1.80 18.18
N VAL A 102 4.08 -2.61 17.66
CA VAL A 102 5.53 -2.31 17.64
C VAL A 102 5.82 -1.03 16.85
N THR A 103 5.07 -0.75 15.80
CA THR A 103 5.29 0.45 14.97
C THR A 103 4.76 1.72 15.61
N VAL A 104 3.85 1.61 16.57
CA VAL A 104 3.29 2.73 17.33
C VAL A 104 3.86 2.80 18.76
N GLU A 105 5.07 2.26 18.95
CA GLU A 105 5.79 2.28 20.23
C GLU A 105 4.97 1.72 21.41
N GLY A 106 4.04 0.81 21.12
CA GLY A 106 3.14 0.20 22.10
C GLY A 106 1.91 1.02 22.48
N ASP A 107 1.73 2.22 21.90
CA ASP A 107 0.52 3.01 22.13
C ASP A 107 -0.69 2.39 21.42
N MET A 108 -1.41 1.56 22.14
CA MET A 108 -2.61 0.88 21.64
C MET A 108 -3.81 1.81 21.50
N SER A 109 -3.79 3.01 22.09
CA SER A 109 -4.92 3.95 22.06
C SER A 109 -5.21 4.46 20.64
N ILE A 110 -4.22 4.43 19.75
CA ILE A 110 -4.40 4.76 18.34
C ILE A 110 -5.44 3.85 17.65
N PHE A 111 -5.68 2.65 18.21
CA PHE A 111 -6.64 1.67 17.68
C PHE A 111 -7.99 1.68 18.38
N ASP A 112 -8.25 2.65 19.27
CA ASP A 112 -9.53 2.76 19.97
C ASP A 112 -10.66 3.01 18.97
N GLY A 113 -11.77 2.26 19.14
CA GLY A 113 -12.92 2.34 18.25
C GLY A 113 -12.73 1.77 16.83
N VAL A 114 -11.57 1.14 16.55
CA VAL A 114 -11.36 0.45 15.27
C VAL A 114 -12.25 -0.78 15.19
N GLU A 115 -13.05 -0.83 14.13
CA GLU A 115 -13.94 -1.93 13.78
C GLU A 115 -13.44 -2.65 12.53
N ASP A 116 -13.75 -3.94 12.43
CA ASP A 116 -13.35 -4.75 11.29
C ASP A 116 -14.29 -4.55 10.11
N ARG A 117 -13.74 -4.11 8.97
CA ARG A 117 -14.44 -4.08 7.70
C ARG A 117 -13.52 -4.65 6.62
N LEU A 118 -13.85 -5.86 6.20
CA LEU A 118 -13.04 -6.64 5.26
C LEU A 118 -13.30 -6.24 3.81
N PRO A 119 -12.32 -6.44 2.91
CA PRO A 119 -12.53 -6.28 1.47
C PRO A 119 -13.66 -7.18 0.93
N GLU A 120 -14.47 -6.63 0.02
CA GLU A 120 -15.56 -7.34 -0.64
C GLU A 120 -15.18 -7.84 -2.04
N ILE A 121 -14.21 -7.18 -2.67
CA ILE A 121 -13.72 -7.54 -4.01
C ILE A 121 -12.25 -7.94 -3.89
N THR A 122 -11.89 -9.05 -4.50
CA THR A 122 -10.50 -9.53 -4.52
C THR A 122 -10.03 -9.85 -5.92
N PHE A 123 -8.70 -9.80 -6.11
CA PHE A 123 -8.03 -10.22 -7.34
C PHE A 123 -6.77 -11.04 -7.01
N SER A 124 -6.24 -11.78 -7.99
CA SER A 124 -5.06 -12.65 -7.81
C SER A 124 -3.80 -12.14 -8.52
N ASP A 125 -3.94 -11.56 -9.70
CA ASP A 125 -2.79 -11.10 -10.51
C ASP A 125 -2.92 -9.63 -10.89
N ILE A 126 -3.93 -9.32 -11.72
CA ILE A 126 -4.21 -7.97 -12.22
C ILE A 126 -5.71 -7.71 -12.15
N LEU A 127 -6.07 -6.53 -11.65
CA LEU A 127 -7.44 -6.01 -11.77
C LEU A 127 -7.38 -4.63 -12.43
N ARG A 128 -8.19 -4.44 -13.47
CA ARG A 128 -8.34 -3.16 -14.16
C ARG A 128 -9.69 -2.54 -13.82
N ILE A 129 -9.66 -1.27 -13.42
CA ILE A 129 -10.83 -0.47 -13.07
C ILE A 129 -10.89 0.71 -14.04
N ASP A 130 -11.97 0.78 -14.82
CA ASP A 130 -12.24 1.92 -15.68
C ASP A 130 -13.06 2.96 -14.90
N MET A 131 -12.46 4.12 -14.66
CA MET A 131 -13.09 5.26 -13.98
C MET A 131 -13.75 6.24 -14.94
N GLY A 132 -13.90 5.85 -16.22
CA GLY A 132 -14.52 6.62 -17.30
C GLY A 132 -13.59 7.64 -17.97
N ASN A 133 -12.73 8.30 -17.24
CA ASN A 133 -11.70 9.22 -17.76
C ASN A 133 -10.27 8.82 -17.36
N LYS A 134 -10.14 7.79 -16.57
CA LYS A 134 -8.86 7.22 -16.11
C LYS A 134 -8.99 5.72 -15.99
N VAL A 135 -7.91 5.02 -16.25
CA VAL A 135 -7.78 3.59 -15.98
C VAL A 135 -6.84 3.40 -14.80
N VAL A 136 -7.27 2.61 -13.84
CA VAL A 136 -6.47 2.18 -12.70
C VAL A 136 -6.20 0.69 -12.83
N GLU A 137 -4.95 0.28 -12.68
CA GLU A 137 -4.55 -1.11 -12.65
C GLU A 137 -3.98 -1.47 -11.28
N LEU A 138 -4.46 -2.57 -10.70
CA LEU A 138 -3.91 -3.16 -9.50
C LEU A 138 -3.09 -4.38 -9.90
N HIS A 139 -1.82 -4.42 -9.52
CA HIS A 139 -0.89 -5.49 -9.89
C HIS A 139 -0.34 -6.19 -8.64
N PHE A 140 -0.26 -7.51 -8.70
CA PHE A 140 0.49 -8.32 -7.75
C PHE A 140 1.70 -8.95 -8.46
N PHE A 141 2.90 -8.48 -8.15
CA PHE A 141 4.15 -8.98 -8.75
C PHE A 141 4.77 -10.15 -7.98
N GLY A 142 4.31 -10.38 -6.77
CA GLY A 142 4.82 -11.38 -5.84
C GLY A 142 4.92 -10.82 -4.41
N PRO A 143 5.39 -11.62 -3.45
CA PRO A 143 5.62 -11.15 -2.09
C PRO A 143 6.76 -10.11 -2.06
N GLY A 144 6.58 -9.08 -1.24
CA GLY A 144 7.55 -8.02 -1.00
C GLY A 144 7.86 -7.88 0.48
N MET A 145 7.58 -6.71 1.07
CA MET A 145 7.66 -6.51 2.51
C MET A 145 6.59 -7.34 3.25
N SER A 146 5.46 -7.57 2.60
CA SER A 146 4.41 -8.50 3.03
C SER A 146 4.18 -9.58 1.97
N SER A 147 3.33 -10.55 2.30
CA SER A 147 2.91 -11.58 1.34
C SER A 147 1.93 -11.09 0.28
N SER A 148 1.41 -9.87 0.40
CA SER A 148 0.28 -9.38 -0.39
C SER A 148 0.45 -7.95 -0.92
N ASP A 149 1.68 -7.44 -1.00
CA ASP A 149 1.93 -6.07 -1.46
C ASP A 149 1.40 -5.88 -2.89
N THR A 150 0.50 -4.93 -3.03
CA THR A 150 -0.16 -4.57 -4.28
C THR A 150 0.41 -3.24 -4.78
N VAL A 151 0.59 -3.12 -6.09
CA VAL A 151 0.90 -1.86 -6.76
C VAL A 151 -0.34 -1.36 -7.48
N LEU A 152 -0.77 -0.14 -7.19
CA LEU A 152 -1.76 0.57 -7.99
C LEU A 152 -1.03 1.41 -9.02
N TYR A 153 -1.40 1.29 -10.29
CA TYR A 153 -0.76 1.97 -11.39
C TYR A 153 -1.78 2.69 -12.28
N LEU A 154 -1.45 3.91 -12.67
CA LEU A 154 -2.18 4.68 -13.69
C LEU A 154 -1.32 4.70 -14.97
N PRO A 155 -1.65 3.91 -16.00
CA PRO A 155 -0.82 3.77 -17.19
C PRO A 155 -0.63 5.09 -17.96
N ASP A 156 -1.68 5.86 -18.10
CA ASP A 156 -1.66 7.11 -18.88
C ASP A 156 -0.80 8.19 -18.21
N SER A 157 -0.89 8.31 -16.87
CA SER A 157 -0.13 9.28 -16.08
C SER A 157 1.26 8.78 -15.69
N LYS A 158 1.50 7.46 -15.79
CA LYS A 158 2.70 6.78 -15.30
C LYS A 158 2.97 7.05 -13.82
N ILE A 159 1.92 7.01 -13.01
CA ILE A 159 1.99 7.18 -11.56
C ILE A 159 1.69 5.83 -10.91
N ALA A 160 2.50 5.43 -9.91
CA ALA A 160 2.26 4.23 -9.14
C ALA A 160 2.19 4.51 -7.64
N TRP A 161 1.22 3.90 -6.94
CA TRP A 161 1.26 3.70 -5.50
C TRP A 161 1.78 2.30 -5.23
N THR A 162 2.81 2.19 -4.41
CA THR A 162 3.49 0.92 -4.16
C THR A 162 3.25 0.35 -2.77
N GLY A 163 2.49 1.06 -1.93
CA GLY A 163 2.36 0.67 -0.53
C GLY A 163 3.74 0.38 0.07
N ASN A 164 3.86 -0.73 0.77
CA ASN A 164 5.10 -1.14 1.41
C ASN A 164 6.06 -1.92 0.50
N LEU A 165 5.68 -2.18 -0.77
CA LEU A 165 6.60 -2.82 -1.72
C LEU A 165 7.85 -1.98 -1.96
N VAL A 166 7.71 -0.64 -1.98
CA VAL A 166 8.83 0.29 -2.11
C VAL A 166 8.70 1.38 -1.06
N PHE A 167 9.72 1.57 -0.24
CA PHE A 167 9.80 2.69 0.69
C PHE A 167 10.39 3.91 -0.02
N GLY A 168 9.76 5.05 0.17
CA GLY A 168 10.11 6.28 -0.50
C GLY A 168 11.40 6.91 0.01
N LYS A 169 11.81 7.97 -0.67
CA LYS A 169 13.02 8.71 -0.33
C LYS A 169 12.95 9.24 1.11
N GLY A 170 13.99 8.93 1.88
CA GLY A 170 14.12 9.31 3.29
C GLY A 170 13.60 8.26 4.28
N SER A 171 13.08 7.13 3.80
CA SER A 171 12.71 5.97 4.63
C SER A 171 13.71 4.83 4.45
N ILE A 172 13.86 4.02 5.50
CA ILE A 172 14.71 2.82 5.48
C ILE A 172 13.86 1.64 5.02
N PRO A 173 14.29 0.87 4.02
CA PRO A 173 13.59 -0.33 3.61
C PRO A 173 13.48 -1.36 4.74
N TRP A 174 12.29 -1.86 4.97
CA TRP A 174 12.05 -2.98 5.88
C TRP A 174 11.91 -4.25 5.06
N ALA A 175 12.75 -5.24 5.35
CA ALA A 175 12.59 -6.59 4.83
C ALA A 175 12.03 -7.47 5.94
N ARG A 176 10.71 -7.53 6.09
CA ARG A 176 10.01 -8.42 7.02
C ARG A 176 9.70 -9.78 6.42
N THR A 177 10.11 -10.00 5.18
CA THR A 177 9.87 -11.26 4.48
C THR A 177 10.85 -12.33 4.94
N GLU A 178 10.38 -13.56 5.00
CA GLU A 178 11.22 -14.73 5.29
C GLU A 178 12.22 -15.02 4.17
N LYS A 179 11.98 -14.51 2.96
CA LYS A 179 12.77 -14.78 1.75
C LYS A 179 13.06 -13.52 0.94
N ILE A 180 14.16 -12.87 1.28
CA ILE A 180 14.63 -11.66 0.57
C ILE A 180 14.83 -11.92 -0.93
N SER A 181 15.19 -13.15 -1.33
CA SER A 181 15.31 -13.54 -2.73
C SER A 181 13.98 -13.48 -3.49
N GLU A 182 12.86 -13.86 -2.87
CA GLU A 182 11.53 -13.72 -3.51
C GLU A 182 11.16 -12.22 -3.66
N TYR A 183 11.50 -11.39 -2.67
CA TYR A 183 11.28 -9.95 -2.76
C TYR A 183 12.10 -9.34 -3.91
N LEU A 184 13.38 -9.73 -4.07
CA LEU A 184 14.21 -9.29 -5.20
C LEU A 184 13.58 -9.66 -6.55
N GLU A 185 13.08 -10.88 -6.70
CA GLU A 185 12.40 -11.30 -7.93
C GLU A 185 11.10 -10.53 -8.18
N THR A 186 10.36 -10.21 -7.12
CA THR A 186 9.17 -9.34 -7.20
C THR A 186 9.53 -7.95 -7.72
N MET A 187 10.61 -7.35 -7.19
CA MET A 187 11.09 -6.05 -7.65
C MET A 187 11.56 -6.04 -9.11
N LYS A 188 12.23 -7.10 -9.54
CA LYS A 188 12.63 -7.27 -10.96
C LYS A 188 11.40 -7.41 -11.87
N LYS A 189 10.37 -8.16 -11.45
CA LYS A 189 9.10 -8.27 -12.18
C LYS A 189 8.41 -6.91 -12.28
N PHE A 190 8.32 -6.17 -11.17
CA PHE A 190 7.77 -4.83 -11.16
C PHE A 190 8.47 -3.93 -12.18
N ASP A 191 9.81 -3.83 -12.13
CA ASP A 191 10.58 -3.00 -13.04
C ASP A 191 10.40 -3.40 -14.52
N SER A 192 10.28 -4.70 -14.80
CA SER A 192 10.14 -5.21 -16.17
C SER A 192 8.74 -5.04 -16.77
N LYS A 193 7.69 -4.91 -15.94
CA LYS A 193 6.29 -4.93 -16.40
C LYS A 193 5.67 -3.55 -16.49
N ILE A 194 6.01 -2.65 -15.57
CA ILE A 194 5.50 -1.27 -15.57
C ILE A 194 6.64 -0.28 -15.37
N SER A 195 6.48 0.94 -15.90
CA SER A 195 7.52 1.97 -15.88
C SER A 195 6.93 3.30 -15.39
N PRO A 196 6.72 3.43 -14.07
CA PRO A 196 6.20 4.67 -13.51
C PRO A 196 7.26 5.78 -13.55
N ASN A 197 6.80 7.01 -13.82
CA ASN A 197 7.64 8.20 -13.68
C ASN A 197 7.60 8.76 -12.25
N ILE A 198 6.45 8.56 -11.58
CA ILE A 198 6.20 9.02 -10.21
C ILE A 198 5.80 7.82 -9.38
N ILE A 199 6.44 7.67 -8.22
CA ILE A 199 6.16 6.61 -7.25
C ILE A 199 5.74 7.25 -5.94
N VAL A 200 4.52 6.96 -5.52
CA VAL A 200 3.98 7.25 -4.19
C VAL A 200 4.12 5.98 -3.36
N SER A 201 5.13 5.94 -2.51
CA SER A 201 5.38 4.83 -1.60
C SER A 201 4.44 4.90 -0.40
N GLY A 202 4.21 3.81 0.31
CA GLY A 202 3.48 3.84 1.58
C GLY A 202 4.17 4.74 2.60
N HIS A 203 5.49 4.71 2.69
CA HIS A 203 6.23 5.55 3.62
C HIS A 203 7.30 6.37 2.91
N GLY A 204 7.54 7.60 3.40
CA GLY A 204 8.54 8.51 2.87
C GLY A 204 8.03 9.44 1.78
N LYS A 205 8.96 10.14 1.14
CA LYS A 205 8.62 11.14 0.12
C LYS A 205 8.38 10.49 -1.23
N ILE A 206 7.63 11.17 -2.08
CA ILE A 206 7.46 10.82 -3.49
C ILE A 206 8.83 10.65 -4.15
N ALA A 207 8.94 9.62 -4.98
CA ALA A 207 10.16 9.25 -5.68
C ALA A 207 9.91 9.16 -7.19
N ASP A 208 10.98 9.07 -7.93
CA ASP A 208 11.00 8.71 -9.34
C ASP A 208 11.43 7.23 -9.53
N LYS A 209 11.42 6.77 -10.78
CA LYS A 209 11.77 5.37 -11.11
C LYS A 209 13.14 4.93 -10.57
N SER A 210 14.11 5.82 -10.36
CA SER A 210 15.44 5.45 -9.87
C SER A 210 15.42 4.79 -8.49
N ILE A 211 14.32 4.94 -7.73
CA ILE A 211 14.16 4.26 -6.44
C ILE A 211 14.09 2.74 -6.60
N ILE A 212 13.53 2.25 -7.72
CA ILE A 212 13.39 0.81 -8.02
C ILE A 212 14.78 0.20 -8.19
N ASP A 213 15.67 0.85 -8.98
CA ASP A 213 17.05 0.38 -9.19
C ASP A 213 17.83 0.33 -7.87
N LYS A 214 17.65 1.34 -7.02
CA LYS A 214 18.26 1.38 -5.69
C LYS A 214 17.77 0.25 -4.81
N TYR A 215 16.48 -0.05 -4.89
CA TYR A 215 15.87 -1.14 -4.12
C TYR A 215 16.38 -2.51 -4.57
N ILE A 216 16.42 -2.76 -5.88
CA ILE A 216 16.99 -3.97 -6.46
C ILE A 216 18.45 -4.14 -6.05
N SER A 217 19.25 -3.06 -6.14
CA SER A 217 20.65 -3.07 -5.71
C SER A 217 20.79 -3.35 -4.22
N TYR A 218 19.96 -2.73 -3.38
CA TYR A 218 19.95 -2.95 -1.94
C TYR A 218 19.66 -4.42 -1.59
N LEU A 219 18.58 -4.98 -2.13
CA LEU A 219 18.21 -6.37 -1.87
C LEU A 219 19.28 -7.36 -2.36
N SER A 220 19.87 -7.10 -3.53
CA SER A 220 20.98 -7.90 -4.07
C SER A 220 22.20 -7.88 -3.15
N ASN A 221 22.56 -6.70 -2.65
CA ASN A 221 23.68 -6.55 -1.72
C ASN A 221 23.42 -7.27 -0.37
N VAL A 222 22.20 -7.16 0.17
CA VAL A 222 21.83 -7.88 1.40
C VAL A 222 21.99 -9.38 1.23
N ILE A 223 21.53 -9.95 0.11
CA ILE A 223 21.68 -11.37 -0.21
C ILE A 223 23.17 -11.74 -0.29
N SER A 224 23.95 -11.00 -1.07
CA SER A 224 25.38 -11.27 -1.26
C SER A 224 26.19 -11.24 0.03
N ILE A 225 25.95 -10.21 0.87
CA ILE A 225 26.60 -10.08 2.19
C ILE A 225 26.20 -11.24 3.12
N SER A 226 24.92 -11.59 3.16
CA SER A 226 24.42 -12.72 3.96
C SER A 226 25.09 -14.03 3.56
N GLU A 227 25.20 -14.32 2.26
CA GLU A 227 25.88 -15.51 1.75
C GLU A 227 27.38 -15.53 2.11
N GLU A 228 28.03 -14.38 2.02
CA GLU A 228 29.47 -14.25 2.38
C GLU A 228 29.70 -14.50 3.89
N LEU A 229 28.88 -13.92 4.76
CA LEU A 229 28.97 -14.13 6.21
C LEU A 229 28.68 -15.58 6.58
N THR A 230 27.66 -16.18 5.97
CA THR A 230 27.35 -17.62 6.18
C THR A 230 28.52 -18.52 5.81
N LYS A 231 29.22 -18.24 4.67
CA LYS A 231 30.42 -19.01 4.27
C LYS A 231 31.58 -18.87 5.25
N LYS A 232 31.63 -17.75 6.00
CA LYS A 232 32.64 -17.48 7.02
C LYS A 232 32.25 -17.99 8.41
N ASN A 233 31.07 -18.61 8.56
CA ASN A 233 30.47 -19.03 9.86
C ASN A 233 30.28 -17.86 10.85
N ILE A 234 29.97 -16.68 10.36
CA ILE A 234 29.67 -15.47 11.13
C ILE A 234 28.17 -15.24 11.13
#